data_87cb9df00fe698857148446b287dce86
#
_entry.id   87cb9df00fe698857148446b287dce86
#
_cell.length_a   1.000
_cell.length_b   1.000
_cell.length_c   1.000
_cell.angle_alpha   90.00
_cell.angle_beta   90.00
_cell.angle_gamma   90.00
#
_symmetry.space_group_name_H-M   'P 1'
#
loop_
_entity.id
_entity.type
_entity.pdbx_description
1 polymer ?
#
loop_
_entity_poly.entity_id
_entity_poly.type
_entity_poly.pdbx_seq_one_letter_code
_entity_poly.pdbx_strand_id
1 'polypeptide(L)'
;QLDSQLDSRTKNRQTYRIIRPMSEISRFEIKAFLKAHKIKFFIDKSNKNANFKRNYFRKKFGNKLVKKFVRGIVKSLRYLNADFNALYGESQVLQIKHIFLIPRADFVPLQLFAQIDSVAKRLGYVISQNQRVEIIKSDFSCILGDKIVIDSNVNFIFMCANDLQNAQRYDKKFREKLRIAKIPPKIRPFVDEITMDSLKNALKLSKI
;
A
#
# COMPACT_ATOMS: atom_id res chain seq x y z
N GLN A 1 -15.00 11.76 -15.91
CA GLN A 1 -16.35 11.28 -15.52
C GLN A 1 -16.37 9.79 -15.11
N LEU A 2 -15.23 9.11 -14.97
CA LEU A 2 -15.17 7.70 -14.52
C LEU A 2 -14.77 7.56 -13.05
N ASP A 3 -14.36 8.64 -12.39
CA ASP A 3 -13.90 8.60 -10.99
C ASP A 3 -14.99 8.83 -9.94
N SER A 4 -16.18 9.27 -10.36
CA SER A 4 -17.27 9.60 -9.42
C SER A 4 -18.22 8.43 -9.09
N GLN A 5 -18.10 7.27 -9.74
CA GLN A 5 -18.96 6.11 -9.49
C GLN A 5 -18.35 5.03 -8.59
N LEU A 6 -17.12 5.21 -8.10
CA LEU A 6 -16.42 4.21 -7.27
C LEU A 6 -16.72 4.33 -5.78
N ASP A 7 -17.49 5.31 -5.34
CA ASP A 7 -17.57 5.67 -3.91
C ASP A 7 -18.72 5.03 -3.11
N SER A 8 -19.61 4.25 -3.74
CA SER A 8 -20.77 3.70 -3.03
C SER A 8 -20.80 2.17 -2.82
N ARG A 9 -19.71 1.43 -3.15
CA ARG A 9 -19.70 -0.05 -3.08
C ARG A 9 -18.58 -0.65 -2.23
N THR A 10 -18.14 -0.02 -1.17
CA THR A 10 -17.02 -0.52 -0.35
C THR A 10 -17.47 -1.33 0.87
N LYS A 11 -18.35 -2.32 0.72
CA LYS A 11 -18.58 -3.31 1.79
C LYS A 11 -17.73 -4.58 1.71
N ASN A 12 -17.00 -4.82 0.60
CA ASN A 12 -16.06 -5.94 0.48
C ASN A 12 -14.86 -5.49 -0.36
N ARG A 13 -13.83 -4.92 0.28
CA ARG A 13 -12.55 -4.67 -0.41
C ARG A 13 -11.83 -6.00 -0.61
N GLN A 14 -12.09 -6.65 -1.74
CA GLN A 14 -11.25 -7.73 -2.21
C GLN A 14 -9.90 -7.13 -2.64
N THR A 15 -8.82 -7.62 -2.06
CA THR A 15 -7.47 -7.29 -2.53
C THR A 15 -7.16 -8.13 -3.77
N TYR A 16 -6.88 -7.47 -4.90
CA TYR A 16 -6.51 -8.13 -6.14
C TYR A 16 -4.99 -8.10 -6.31
N ARG A 17 -4.40 -9.26 -6.59
CA ARG A 17 -3.01 -9.35 -6.99
C ARG A 17 -2.91 -9.16 -8.49
N ILE A 18 -2.31 -8.04 -8.94
CA ILE A 18 -2.07 -7.78 -10.36
C ILE A 18 -0.76 -8.43 -10.76
N ILE A 19 -0.82 -9.40 -11.67
CA ILE A 19 0.35 -10.05 -12.26
C ILE A 19 0.59 -9.49 -13.66
N ARG A 20 1.83 -9.11 -13.95
CA ARG A 20 2.25 -8.58 -15.27
C ARG A 20 3.37 -9.46 -15.83
N PRO A 21 3.07 -10.64 -16.39
CA PRO A 21 4.08 -11.62 -16.80
C PRO A 21 5.01 -11.11 -17.92
N MET A 22 4.55 -10.17 -18.75
CA MET A 22 5.32 -9.59 -19.85
C MET A 22 5.99 -8.26 -19.54
N SER A 23 6.21 -7.93 -18.26
CA SER A 23 6.77 -6.62 -17.87
C SER A 23 8.21 -6.40 -18.39
N GLU A 24 8.96 -7.46 -18.62
CA GLU A 24 10.34 -7.42 -19.12
C GLU A 24 10.46 -7.58 -20.63
N ILE A 25 9.37 -7.86 -21.34
CA ILE A 25 9.35 -8.09 -22.79
C ILE A 25 8.91 -6.79 -23.49
N SER A 26 9.71 -6.33 -24.43
CA SER A 26 9.38 -5.13 -25.18
C SER A 26 8.25 -5.37 -26.18
N ARG A 27 7.48 -4.33 -26.48
CA ARG A 27 6.44 -4.39 -27.51
C ARG A 27 6.99 -4.78 -28.90
N PHE A 28 8.25 -4.48 -29.18
CA PHE A 28 8.90 -4.85 -30.42
C PHE A 28 9.13 -6.36 -30.49
N GLU A 29 9.59 -6.96 -29.42
CA GLU A 29 9.78 -8.42 -29.31
C GLU A 29 8.46 -9.15 -29.43
N ILE A 30 7.41 -8.69 -28.74
CA ILE A 30 6.06 -9.28 -28.86
C ILE A 30 5.60 -9.24 -30.31
N LYS A 31 5.74 -8.11 -31.02
CA LYS A 31 5.33 -7.99 -32.41
C LYS A 31 6.17 -8.86 -33.36
N ALA A 32 7.47 -8.97 -33.11
CA ALA A 32 8.36 -9.81 -33.86
C ALA A 32 7.95 -11.29 -33.72
N PHE A 33 7.69 -11.74 -32.50
CA PHE A 33 7.19 -13.08 -32.19
C PHE A 33 5.87 -13.38 -32.91
N LEU A 34 4.88 -12.49 -32.77
CA LEU A 34 3.57 -12.68 -33.40
C LEU A 34 3.67 -12.78 -34.94
N LYS A 35 4.55 -11.97 -35.54
CA LYS A 35 4.80 -12.02 -37.00
C LYS A 35 5.49 -13.32 -37.41
N ALA A 36 6.53 -13.74 -36.70
CA ALA A 36 7.27 -14.97 -37.00
C ALA A 36 6.36 -16.22 -36.95
N HIS A 37 5.42 -16.26 -36.03
CA HIS A 37 4.48 -17.36 -35.84
C HIS A 37 3.16 -17.17 -36.61
N LYS A 38 3.06 -16.13 -37.47
CA LYS A 38 1.86 -15.82 -38.28
C LYS A 38 0.58 -15.67 -37.44
N ILE A 39 0.71 -15.25 -36.16
CA ILE A 39 -0.42 -15.06 -35.26
C ILE A 39 -1.09 -13.72 -35.58
N LYS A 40 -2.38 -13.75 -35.88
CA LYS A 40 -3.18 -12.54 -36.11
C LYS A 40 -3.35 -11.78 -34.79
N PHE A 41 -3.16 -10.47 -34.78
CA PHE A 41 -3.35 -9.63 -33.62
C PHE A 41 -4.04 -8.31 -33.98
N PHE A 42 -4.78 -7.79 -33.04
CA PHE A 42 -5.51 -6.53 -33.21
C PHE A 42 -4.64 -5.33 -32.81
N ILE A 43 -4.75 -4.27 -33.58
CA ILE A 43 -4.11 -2.99 -33.23
C ILE A 43 -5.22 -1.98 -32.95
N ASP A 44 -5.36 -1.63 -31.68
CA ASP A 44 -6.29 -0.59 -31.26
C ASP A 44 -5.91 0.76 -31.90
N LYS A 45 -6.86 1.32 -32.65
CA LYS A 45 -6.69 2.61 -33.37
C LYS A 45 -6.40 3.76 -32.39
N SER A 46 -6.91 3.72 -31.16
CA SER A 46 -6.67 4.74 -30.14
C SER A 46 -5.19 4.88 -29.76
N ASN A 47 -4.39 3.84 -29.93
CA ASN A 47 -2.94 3.88 -29.69
C ASN A 47 -2.18 4.79 -30.66
N LYS A 48 -2.78 5.19 -31.78
CA LYS A 48 -2.21 6.12 -32.74
C LYS A 48 -2.51 7.59 -32.39
N ASN A 49 -3.53 7.84 -31.57
CA ASN A 49 -3.97 9.17 -31.21
C ASN A 49 -2.95 9.86 -30.31
N ALA A 50 -2.30 10.90 -30.84
CA ALA A 50 -1.27 11.67 -30.13
C ALA A 50 -1.83 12.64 -29.07
N ASN A 51 -3.15 12.88 -29.07
CA ASN A 51 -3.79 13.75 -28.06
C ASN A 51 -3.70 13.12 -26.65
N PHE A 52 -3.60 11.81 -26.56
CA PHE A 52 -3.29 11.17 -25.28
C PHE A 52 -1.82 11.36 -24.92
N LYS A 53 -1.53 12.07 -23.83
CA LYS A 53 -0.16 12.32 -23.33
C LYS A 53 0.71 11.05 -23.30
N ARG A 54 0.15 9.91 -22.86
CA ARG A 54 0.84 8.62 -22.85
C ARG A 54 1.32 8.18 -24.23
N ASN A 55 0.51 8.34 -25.27
CA ASN A 55 0.86 7.97 -26.63
C ASN A 55 1.91 8.92 -27.22
N TYR A 56 1.79 10.23 -26.94
CA TYR A 56 2.77 11.22 -27.34
C TYR A 56 4.16 10.89 -26.76
N PHE A 57 4.25 10.72 -25.43
CA PHE A 57 5.52 10.38 -24.78
C PHE A 57 6.10 9.06 -25.26
N ARG A 58 5.27 8.03 -25.42
CA ARG A 58 5.69 6.73 -25.97
C ARG A 58 6.27 6.88 -27.36
N LYS A 59 5.61 7.62 -28.25
CA LYS A 59 6.04 7.80 -29.64
C LYS A 59 7.30 8.66 -29.73
N LYS A 60 7.34 9.77 -29.02
CA LYS A 60 8.43 10.75 -29.10
C LYS A 60 9.71 10.28 -28.44
N PHE A 61 9.60 9.66 -27.27
CA PHE A 61 10.74 9.28 -26.42
C PHE A 61 10.83 7.77 -26.18
N GLY A 62 9.80 7.15 -25.58
CA GLY A 62 9.84 5.81 -25.05
C GLY A 62 10.21 4.76 -26.09
N ASN A 63 9.62 4.79 -27.28
CA ASN A 63 9.92 3.81 -28.33
C ASN A 63 11.39 3.88 -28.79
N LYS A 64 11.95 5.09 -28.88
CA LYS A 64 13.35 5.29 -29.30
C LYS A 64 14.31 4.75 -28.24
N LEU A 65 14.06 5.08 -26.96
CA LEU A 65 14.86 4.60 -25.84
C LEU A 65 14.82 3.07 -25.71
N VAL A 66 13.60 2.48 -25.71
CA VAL A 66 13.44 1.05 -25.60
C VAL A 66 14.10 0.33 -26.78
N LYS A 67 13.91 0.81 -28.03
CA LYS A 67 14.55 0.20 -29.19
C LYS A 67 16.07 0.15 -29.08
N LYS A 68 16.69 1.20 -28.52
CA LYS A 68 18.16 1.32 -28.42
C LYS A 68 18.72 0.65 -27.17
N PHE A 69 18.01 0.74 -26.02
CA PHE A 69 18.58 0.45 -24.70
C PHE A 69 17.78 -0.58 -23.90
N VAL A 70 16.86 -1.37 -24.51
CA VAL A 70 15.97 -2.28 -23.78
C VAL A 70 16.70 -3.18 -22.77
N ARG A 71 17.83 -3.80 -23.18
CA ARG A 71 18.60 -4.69 -22.32
C ARG A 71 19.15 -3.96 -21.08
N GLY A 72 19.70 -2.75 -21.27
CA GLY A 72 20.20 -1.93 -20.18
C GLY A 72 19.08 -1.47 -19.23
N ILE A 73 17.94 -1.05 -19.79
CA ILE A 73 16.75 -0.64 -19.01
C ILE A 73 16.25 -1.79 -18.14
N VAL A 74 16.07 -2.99 -18.74
CA VAL A 74 15.61 -4.18 -18.00
C VAL A 74 16.62 -4.55 -16.89
N LYS A 75 17.91 -4.54 -17.20
CA LYS A 75 18.98 -4.83 -16.21
C LYS A 75 18.95 -3.83 -15.06
N SER A 76 18.85 -2.53 -15.35
CA SER A 76 18.76 -1.49 -14.33
C SER A 76 17.52 -1.63 -13.45
N LEU A 77 16.37 -1.94 -14.05
CA LEU A 77 15.12 -2.16 -13.30
C LEU A 77 15.21 -3.40 -12.39
N ARG A 78 15.89 -4.47 -12.84
CA ARG A 78 16.13 -5.65 -11.98
C ARG A 78 17.00 -5.30 -10.77
N TYR A 79 18.06 -4.53 -10.96
CA TYR A 79 18.90 -4.06 -9.85
C TYR A 79 18.09 -3.19 -8.89
N LEU A 80 17.35 -2.19 -9.40
CA LEU A 80 16.51 -1.36 -8.56
C LEU A 80 15.45 -2.15 -7.77
N ASN A 81 14.87 -3.18 -8.39
CA ASN A 81 13.93 -4.06 -7.69
C ASN A 81 14.63 -4.93 -6.62
N ALA A 82 15.83 -5.42 -6.90
CA ALA A 82 16.62 -6.17 -5.92
C ALA A 82 17.02 -5.29 -4.74
N ASP A 83 17.51 -4.08 -5.01
CA ASP A 83 17.83 -3.09 -3.98
C ASP A 83 16.61 -2.69 -3.17
N PHE A 84 15.49 -2.47 -3.83
CA PHE A 84 14.21 -2.19 -3.17
C PHE A 84 13.80 -3.33 -2.24
N ASN A 85 13.86 -4.57 -2.70
CA ASN A 85 13.51 -5.74 -1.88
C ASN A 85 14.49 -5.93 -0.71
N ALA A 86 15.77 -5.68 -0.92
CA ALA A 86 16.79 -5.74 0.13
C ALA A 86 16.60 -4.65 1.20
N LEU A 87 16.24 -3.43 0.76
CA LEU A 87 16.02 -2.30 1.65
C LEU A 87 14.69 -2.36 2.41
N TYR A 88 13.63 -2.83 1.75
CA TYR A 88 12.28 -2.79 2.32
C TYR A 88 11.80 -4.13 2.87
N GLY A 89 12.48 -5.23 2.54
CA GLY A 89 12.18 -6.58 3.04
C GLY A 89 10.76 -7.05 2.75
N GLU A 90 10.40 -8.18 3.33
CA GLU A 90 9.00 -8.59 3.40
C GLU A 90 8.28 -7.73 4.44
N SER A 91 7.10 -7.22 4.06
CA SER A 91 6.29 -6.41 4.95
C SER A 91 5.86 -7.24 6.17
N GLN A 92 6.37 -6.90 7.35
CA GLN A 92 5.98 -7.50 8.62
C GLN A 92 4.66 -6.93 9.18
N VAL A 93 3.86 -6.33 8.32
CA VAL A 93 2.56 -5.77 8.71
C VAL A 93 1.61 -6.88 9.07
N LEU A 94 1.21 -6.93 10.33
CA LEU A 94 0.17 -7.82 10.81
C LEU A 94 -1.20 -7.16 10.62
N GLN A 95 -2.15 -7.88 10.05
CA GLN A 95 -3.53 -7.43 9.93
C GLN A 95 -4.41 -8.24 10.86
N ILE A 96 -5.09 -7.57 11.78
CA ILE A 96 -6.06 -8.17 12.69
C ILE A 96 -7.40 -7.49 12.44
N LYS A 97 -8.28 -8.19 11.74
CA LYS A 97 -9.55 -7.64 11.23
C LYS A 97 -9.30 -6.33 10.42
N HIS A 98 -9.73 -5.20 10.95
CA HIS A 98 -9.61 -3.88 10.32
C HIS A 98 -8.44 -3.05 10.87
N ILE A 99 -7.68 -3.60 11.83
CA ILE A 99 -6.52 -2.94 12.45
C ILE A 99 -5.24 -3.54 11.87
N PHE A 100 -4.32 -2.67 11.50
CA PHE A 100 -2.98 -3.02 11.03
C PHE A 100 -1.96 -2.66 12.10
N LEU A 101 -1.03 -3.59 12.36
CA LEU A 101 0.10 -3.39 13.28
C LEU A 101 1.39 -3.44 12.49
N ILE A 102 2.21 -2.43 12.66
CA ILE A 102 3.54 -2.31 12.06
C ILE A 102 4.55 -2.35 13.22
N PRO A 103 5.48 -3.33 13.27
CA PRO A 103 6.54 -3.34 14.28
C PRO A 103 7.37 -2.06 14.20
N ARG A 104 7.72 -1.49 15.37
CA ARG A 104 8.45 -0.22 15.45
C ARG A 104 9.96 -0.40 15.67
N ALA A 105 10.37 -1.48 16.32
CA ALA A 105 11.68 -1.57 16.98
C ALA A 105 12.88 -1.74 16.05
N ASP A 106 12.72 -2.28 14.82
CA ASP A 106 13.86 -2.74 14.02
C ASP A 106 13.97 -2.10 12.62
N PHE A 107 13.23 -1.03 12.36
CA PHE A 107 13.17 -0.45 11.02
C PHE A 107 13.97 0.84 10.88
N VAL A 108 14.77 0.88 9.83
CA VAL A 108 15.26 2.16 9.27
C VAL A 108 14.03 3.02 8.94
N PRO A 109 14.04 4.34 9.24
CA PRO A 109 12.88 5.22 9.02
C PRO A 109 12.23 5.09 7.65
N LEU A 110 13.03 4.83 6.60
CA LEU A 110 12.55 4.65 5.24
C LEU A 110 11.67 3.40 5.07
N GLN A 111 12.04 2.28 5.71
CA GLN A 111 11.28 1.03 5.69
C GLN A 111 9.94 1.20 6.42
N LEU A 112 9.97 1.86 7.56
CA LEU A 112 8.77 2.14 8.36
C LEU A 112 7.76 2.97 7.57
N PHE A 113 8.23 4.02 6.89
CA PHE A 113 7.35 4.83 6.04
C PHE A 113 6.79 4.07 4.84
N ALA A 114 7.56 3.16 4.23
CA ALA A 114 7.06 2.32 3.15
C ALA A 114 5.92 1.41 3.62
N GLN A 115 6.00 0.88 4.84
CA GLN A 115 4.94 0.06 5.44
C GLN A 115 3.69 0.89 5.77
N ILE A 116 3.87 2.08 6.36
CA ILE A 116 2.78 3.04 6.63
C ILE A 116 2.06 3.42 5.33
N ASP A 117 2.80 3.78 4.28
CA ASP A 117 2.24 4.09 2.95
C ASP A 117 1.49 2.89 2.34
N SER A 118 2.02 1.68 2.52
CA SER A 118 1.38 0.46 2.05
C SER A 118 0.04 0.22 2.74
N VAL A 119 0.00 0.37 4.07
CA VAL A 119 -1.24 0.24 4.86
C VAL A 119 -2.23 1.35 4.50
N ALA A 120 -1.79 2.60 4.39
CA ALA A 120 -2.65 3.70 4.00
C ALA A 120 -3.32 3.45 2.64
N LYS A 121 -2.57 2.95 1.66
CA LYS A 121 -3.11 2.56 0.35
C LYS A 121 -4.13 1.42 0.44
N ARG A 122 -3.91 0.43 1.30
CA ARG A 122 -4.90 -0.63 1.58
C ARG A 122 -6.19 -0.05 2.18
N LEU A 123 -6.07 0.99 3.00
CA LEU A 123 -7.19 1.74 3.55
C LEU A 123 -7.79 2.76 2.56
N GLY A 124 -7.25 2.84 1.32
CA GLY A 124 -7.73 3.72 0.24
C GLY A 124 -7.32 5.18 0.42
N TYR A 125 -6.18 5.42 1.04
CA TYR A 125 -5.64 6.74 1.28
C TYR A 125 -4.22 6.89 0.75
N VAL A 126 -3.87 8.09 0.25
CA VAL A 126 -2.51 8.43 -0.19
C VAL A 126 -1.97 9.52 0.72
N ILE A 127 -0.89 9.22 1.42
CA ILE A 127 -0.26 10.15 2.36
C ILE A 127 0.55 11.19 1.59
N SER A 128 0.29 12.48 1.85
CA SER A 128 1.06 13.59 1.29
C SER A 128 2.39 13.79 2.01
N GLN A 129 3.30 14.57 1.41
CA GLN A 129 4.59 14.89 2.02
C GLN A 129 4.44 15.63 3.37
N ASN A 130 3.50 16.57 3.45
CA ASN A 130 3.26 17.31 4.70
C ASN A 130 2.74 16.40 5.82
N GLN A 131 1.86 15.45 5.49
CA GLN A 131 1.36 14.47 6.44
C GLN A 131 2.44 13.50 6.93
N ARG A 132 3.44 13.17 6.10
CA ARG A 132 4.60 12.38 6.56
C ARG A 132 5.38 13.12 7.64
N VAL A 133 5.56 14.42 7.48
CA VAL A 133 6.20 15.27 8.49
C VAL A 133 5.36 15.32 9.77
N GLU A 134 4.04 15.41 9.64
CA GLU A 134 3.10 15.40 10.77
C GLU A 134 3.16 14.07 11.55
N ILE A 135 3.18 12.93 10.86
CA ILE A 135 3.33 11.61 11.47
C ILE A 135 4.59 11.53 12.34
N ILE A 136 5.73 12.05 11.83
CA ILE A 136 6.98 12.06 12.60
C ILE A 136 6.86 12.99 13.82
N LYS A 137 6.40 14.22 13.62
CA LYS A 137 6.29 15.22 14.68
C LYS A 137 5.35 14.78 15.81
N SER A 138 4.32 14.01 15.48
CA SER A 138 3.35 13.49 16.45
C SER A 138 3.77 12.16 17.10
N ASP A 139 4.97 11.67 16.81
CA ASP A 139 5.44 10.34 17.22
C ASP A 139 4.45 9.22 16.85
N PHE A 140 3.96 9.26 15.60
CA PHE A 140 2.97 8.32 15.04
C PHE A 140 1.62 8.33 15.77
N SER A 141 1.20 9.46 16.34
CA SER A 141 -0.09 9.63 17.01
C SER A 141 -0.89 10.77 16.39
N CYS A 142 -1.54 10.51 15.24
CA CYS A 142 -2.30 11.50 14.47
C CYS A 142 -3.52 10.90 13.76
N ILE A 143 -4.37 11.76 13.22
CA ILE A 143 -5.48 11.40 12.34
C ILE A 143 -5.26 12.08 11.00
N LEU A 144 -5.19 11.29 9.92
CA LEU A 144 -4.90 11.79 8.60
C LEU A 144 -6.18 12.00 7.78
N GLY A 145 -6.46 13.26 7.44
CA GLY A 145 -7.57 13.66 6.58
C GLY A 145 -8.91 13.08 7.00
N ASP A 146 -9.14 12.96 8.31
CA ASP A 146 -10.33 12.36 8.94
C ASP A 146 -10.66 10.94 8.46
N LYS A 147 -9.73 10.28 7.75
CA LYS A 147 -9.94 8.95 7.14
C LYS A 147 -9.15 7.83 7.80
N ILE A 148 -8.00 8.12 8.34
CA ILE A 148 -7.12 7.13 8.96
C ILE A 148 -6.69 7.60 10.34
N VAL A 149 -6.80 6.70 11.30
CA VAL A 149 -6.23 6.86 12.64
C VAL A 149 -4.90 6.14 12.68
N ILE A 150 -3.88 6.84 13.14
CA ILE A 150 -2.56 6.30 13.46
C ILE A 150 -2.30 6.59 14.93
N ASP A 151 -1.89 5.56 15.67
CA ASP A 151 -1.42 5.73 17.04
C ASP A 151 -0.37 4.67 17.36
N SER A 152 0.50 4.90 18.33
CA SER A 152 1.62 4.01 18.58
C SER A 152 1.77 3.67 20.07
N ASN A 153 2.38 2.55 20.33
CA ASN A 153 3.00 2.21 21.59
C ASN A 153 4.50 1.97 21.39
N VAL A 154 5.19 1.51 22.42
CA VAL A 154 6.65 1.28 22.38
C VAL A 154 7.06 0.33 21.24
N ASN A 155 6.25 -0.70 20.94
CA ASN A 155 6.62 -1.80 20.06
C ASN A 155 5.95 -1.73 18.68
N PHE A 156 4.81 -1.06 18.56
CA PHE A 156 3.98 -1.10 17.34
C PHE A 156 3.38 0.26 17.02
N ILE A 157 3.22 0.48 15.71
CA ILE A 157 2.33 1.48 15.15
C ILE A 157 1.04 0.79 14.74
N PHE A 158 -0.07 1.32 15.19
CA PHE A 158 -1.42 0.85 14.88
C PHE A 158 -2.05 1.77 13.86
N MET A 159 -2.71 1.19 12.87
CA MET A 159 -3.43 1.94 11.84
C MET A 159 -4.79 1.32 11.58
N CYS A 160 -5.82 2.14 11.48
CA CYS A 160 -7.17 1.71 11.07
C CYS A 160 -7.90 2.84 10.33
N ALA A 161 -8.99 2.50 9.65
CA ALA A 161 -9.91 3.51 9.12
C ALA A 161 -10.56 4.29 10.28
N ASN A 162 -10.71 5.59 10.12
CA ASN A 162 -11.44 6.45 11.05
C ASN A 162 -12.95 6.33 10.78
N ASP A 163 -13.53 5.21 11.16
CA ASP A 163 -14.97 4.96 11.00
C ASP A 163 -15.70 5.31 12.31
N LEU A 164 -15.99 6.59 12.47
CA LEU A 164 -16.66 7.10 13.66
C LEU A 164 -18.08 6.53 13.86
N GLN A 165 -18.72 6.01 12.79
CA GLN A 165 -20.06 5.40 12.91
C GLN A 165 -19.97 4.05 13.62
N ASN A 166 -18.84 3.36 13.50
CA ASN A 166 -18.56 2.10 14.19
C ASN A 166 -17.70 2.27 15.45
N ALA A 167 -17.40 3.49 15.86
CA ALA A 167 -16.67 3.77 17.09
C ALA A 167 -17.54 3.42 18.30
N GLN A 168 -17.07 2.48 19.13
CA GLN A 168 -17.83 2.01 20.29
C GLN A 168 -17.47 2.80 21.55
N ARG A 169 -18.50 3.12 22.35
CA ARG A 169 -18.30 3.63 23.69
C ARG A 169 -18.34 2.45 24.66
N TYR A 170 -17.21 2.18 25.28
CA TYR A 170 -17.07 1.07 26.22
C TYR A 170 -17.26 1.50 27.67
N ASP A 171 -17.64 0.56 28.50
CA ASP A 171 -17.68 0.70 29.94
C ASP A 171 -16.28 0.91 30.53
N LYS A 172 -16.19 1.27 31.79
CA LYS A 172 -14.93 1.53 32.49
C LYS A 172 -14.06 0.28 32.57
N LYS A 173 -14.67 -0.90 32.75
CA LYS A 173 -13.94 -2.18 32.88
C LYS A 173 -13.27 -2.58 31.56
N PHE A 174 -13.95 -2.44 30.43
CA PHE A 174 -13.37 -2.77 29.14
C PHE A 174 -12.27 -1.79 28.73
N ARG A 175 -12.46 -0.49 29.00
CA ARG A 175 -11.39 0.51 28.77
C ARG A 175 -10.12 0.19 29.55
N GLU A 176 -10.25 -0.28 30.79
CA GLU A 176 -9.11 -0.70 31.61
C GLU A 176 -8.43 -1.95 31.01
N LYS A 177 -9.18 -2.94 30.51
CA LYS A 177 -8.62 -4.10 29.79
C LYS A 177 -7.80 -3.68 28.56
N LEU A 178 -8.28 -2.69 27.79
CA LEU A 178 -7.56 -2.15 26.63
C LEU A 178 -6.26 -1.43 27.04
N ARG A 179 -6.30 -0.70 28.18
CA ARG A 179 -5.11 -0.03 28.73
C ARG A 179 -4.04 -1.03 29.16
N ILE A 180 -4.43 -2.07 29.88
CA ILE A 180 -3.53 -3.15 30.32
C ILE A 180 -2.94 -3.88 29.11
N ALA A 181 -3.72 -4.07 28.03
CA ALA A 181 -3.24 -4.64 26.77
C ALA A 181 -2.32 -3.69 25.96
N LYS A 182 -2.00 -2.49 26.50
CA LYS A 182 -1.16 -1.48 25.87
C LYS A 182 -1.66 -1.02 24.49
N ILE A 183 -2.98 -1.07 24.27
CA ILE A 183 -3.60 -0.56 23.05
C ILE A 183 -3.65 0.97 23.13
N PRO A 184 -3.12 1.68 22.10
CA PRO A 184 -3.04 3.14 22.10
C PRO A 184 -4.43 3.80 22.17
N PRO A 185 -4.54 4.98 22.81
CA PRO A 185 -5.82 5.63 23.10
C PRO A 185 -6.70 5.88 21.88
N LYS A 186 -6.12 6.35 20.77
CA LYS A 186 -6.87 6.68 19.56
C LYS A 186 -7.40 5.44 18.82
N ILE A 187 -6.81 4.27 19.05
CA ILE A 187 -7.24 3.01 18.45
C ILE A 187 -8.36 2.33 19.24
N ARG A 188 -8.43 2.57 20.56
CA ARG A 188 -9.40 1.92 21.46
C ARG A 188 -10.85 1.98 20.99
N PRO A 189 -11.35 3.10 20.44
CA PRO A 189 -12.74 3.17 19.96
C PRO A 189 -13.08 2.17 18.86
N PHE A 190 -12.08 1.62 18.20
CA PHE A 190 -12.24 0.69 17.04
C PHE A 190 -11.97 -0.78 17.43
N VAL A 191 -11.78 -1.10 18.72
CA VAL A 191 -11.42 -2.44 19.19
C VAL A 191 -12.60 -3.08 19.91
N ASP A 192 -13.23 -4.08 19.32
CA ASP A 192 -14.23 -4.93 20.00
C ASP A 192 -13.57 -6.06 20.83
N GLU A 193 -14.35 -6.80 21.61
CA GLU A 193 -13.83 -7.87 22.48
C GLU A 193 -13.07 -8.95 21.71
N ILE A 194 -13.59 -9.36 20.54
CA ILE A 194 -12.98 -10.39 19.69
C ILE A 194 -11.66 -9.87 19.10
N THR A 195 -11.62 -8.61 18.69
CA THR A 195 -10.40 -7.96 18.18
C THR A 195 -9.36 -7.81 19.28
N MET A 196 -9.79 -7.48 20.50
CA MET A 196 -8.90 -7.37 21.65
C MET A 196 -8.16 -8.67 21.95
N ASP A 197 -8.84 -9.82 21.94
CA ASP A 197 -8.21 -11.11 22.24
C ASP A 197 -7.23 -11.51 21.13
N SER A 198 -7.59 -11.25 19.87
CA SER A 198 -6.68 -11.44 18.74
C SER A 198 -5.45 -10.53 18.81
N LEU A 199 -5.62 -9.26 19.19
CA LEU A 199 -4.53 -8.31 19.41
C LEU A 199 -3.61 -8.75 20.56
N LYS A 200 -4.16 -9.21 21.70
CA LYS A 200 -3.36 -9.73 22.81
C LYS A 200 -2.47 -10.89 22.39
N ASN A 201 -3.02 -11.82 21.63
CA ASN A 201 -2.25 -12.98 21.13
C ASN A 201 -1.12 -12.54 20.21
N ALA A 202 -1.39 -11.65 19.27
CA ALA A 202 -0.37 -11.10 18.36
C ALA A 202 0.72 -10.33 19.12
N LEU A 203 0.35 -9.51 20.10
CA LEU A 203 1.28 -8.73 20.92
C LEU A 203 2.13 -9.60 21.87
N LYS A 204 1.69 -10.82 22.22
CA LYS A 204 2.47 -11.78 22.99
C LYS A 204 3.49 -12.53 22.13
N LEU A 205 3.12 -12.90 20.90
CA LEU A 205 3.98 -13.61 19.95
C LEU A 205 5.17 -12.76 19.46
N SER A 206 5.07 -11.46 19.49
CA SER A 206 6.14 -10.54 19.07
C SER A 206 7.16 -10.21 20.18
N LYS A 207 7.11 -10.89 21.30
CA LYS A 207 8.10 -10.78 22.40
C LYS A 207 9.20 -11.85 22.35
N ILE A 208 9.22 -12.66 21.30
CA ILE A 208 10.27 -13.58 20.93
C ILE A 208 11.08 -12.98 19.79
#